data_1438cdb76f0fdfc778bae984f58746e8
#
_entry.id   1438cdb76f0fdfc778bae984f58746e8
#
_cell.length_a   1.000
_cell.length_b   1.000
_cell.length_c   1.000
_cell.angle_alpha   90.00
_cell.angle_beta   90.00
_cell.angle_gamma   90.00
#
_symmetry.space_group_name_H-M   'P 1'
#
loop_
_entity.id
_entity.type
_entity.pdbx_description
1 polymer ?
#
loop_
_entity_poly.entity_id
_entity_poly.type
_entity_poly.pdbx_seq_one_letter_code
_entity_poly.pdbx_strand_id
1 'polypeptide(L)'
;MKTLYKYIILIFIGSLLFLNHYYFSYSRRIGNTRFYLVETMVDSKDGKPLAGLYYKPIAVSGYCGENTLGFPKTIYWNNQYVISKNYDGKSPEITEYVIINLDNIDPNNGEMKDIQRFRNEKEYYIYMKQMKISEADMNQTDNHIAWWEKLF
;
A
#
# COMPACT_ATOMS: atom_id res chain seq x y z
N MET A 1 35.49 -20.57 -24.63
CA MET A 1 35.20 -20.41 -23.17
C MET A 1 34.55 -19.10 -22.81
N LYS A 2 35.05 -17.90 -23.20
CA LYS A 2 34.48 -16.60 -22.83
C LYS A 2 33.00 -16.40 -23.22
N THR A 3 32.58 -16.97 -24.35
CA THR A 3 31.18 -16.83 -24.83
C THR A 3 30.20 -17.67 -24.01
N LEU A 4 30.60 -18.87 -23.59
CA LEU A 4 29.79 -19.75 -22.77
C LEU A 4 29.46 -19.13 -21.39
N TYR A 5 30.46 -18.49 -20.76
CA TYR A 5 30.26 -17.79 -19.49
C TYR A 5 29.25 -16.65 -19.59
N LYS A 6 29.23 -15.91 -20.70
CA LYS A 6 28.21 -14.85 -20.91
C LYS A 6 26.78 -15.40 -20.94
N TYR A 7 26.58 -16.53 -21.63
CA TYR A 7 25.26 -17.16 -21.67
C TYR A 7 24.84 -17.72 -20.32
N ILE A 8 25.75 -18.32 -19.55
CA ILE A 8 25.46 -18.83 -18.20
C ILE A 8 25.04 -17.66 -17.27
N ILE A 9 25.78 -16.55 -17.32
CA ILE A 9 25.43 -15.35 -16.52
C ILE A 9 24.07 -14.78 -16.92
N LEU A 10 23.75 -14.68 -18.21
CA LEU A 10 22.48 -14.21 -18.71
C LEU A 10 21.32 -15.11 -18.27
N ILE A 11 21.49 -16.42 -18.34
CA ILE A 11 20.49 -17.40 -17.89
C ILE A 11 20.30 -17.28 -16.37
N PHE A 12 21.37 -17.13 -15.60
CA PHE A 12 21.31 -16.97 -14.14
C PHE A 12 20.59 -15.69 -13.73
N ILE A 13 20.91 -14.54 -14.38
CA ILE A 13 20.22 -13.26 -14.15
C ILE A 13 18.74 -13.39 -14.55
N GLY A 14 18.45 -13.98 -15.70
CA GLY A 14 17.08 -14.21 -16.15
C GLY A 14 16.26 -15.09 -15.18
N SER A 15 16.90 -16.15 -14.65
CA SER A 15 16.27 -17.01 -13.64
C SER A 15 16.03 -16.28 -12.31
N LEU A 16 16.96 -15.44 -11.86
CA LEU A 16 16.80 -14.63 -10.66
C LEU A 16 15.67 -13.61 -10.83
N LEU A 17 15.58 -12.94 -11.96
CA LEU A 17 14.50 -12.00 -12.26
C LEU A 17 13.15 -12.71 -12.34
N PHE A 18 13.10 -13.90 -12.95
CA PHE A 18 11.88 -14.71 -13.03
C PHE A 18 11.44 -15.21 -11.65
N LEU A 19 12.37 -15.70 -10.83
CA LEU A 19 12.08 -16.11 -9.45
C LEU A 19 11.59 -14.93 -8.60
N ASN A 20 12.23 -13.77 -8.73
CA ASN A 20 11.80 -12.57 -8.05
C ASN A 20 10.37 -12.18 -8.49
N HIS A 21 10.08 -12.20 -9.78
CA HIS A 21 8.74 -11.92 -10.30
C HIS A 21 7.68 -12.91 -9.81
N TYR A 22 8.02 -14.20 -9.65
CA TYR A 22 7.05 -15.25 -9.33
C TYR A 22 6.83 -15.45 -7.83
N TYR A 23 7.83 -15.18 -6.99
CA TYR A 23 7.80 -15.52 -5.56
C TYR A 23 7.71 -14.32 -4.62
N PHE A 24 8.00 -13.10 -5.09
CA PHE A 24 7.95 -11.92 -4.22
C PHE A 24 6.71 -11.09 -4.50
N SER A 25 5.89 -10.93 -3.47
CA SER A 25 4.77 -9.98 -3.48
C SER A 25 5.35 -8.57 -3.63
N TYR A 26 5.00 -7.92 -4.71
CA TYR A 26 5.43 -6.54 -4.94
C TYR A 26 4.83 -5.61 -3.91
N SER A 27 5.69 -4.85 -3.26
CA SER A 27 5.26 -3.92 -2.23
C SER A 27 6.01 -2.60 -2.32
N ARG A 28 5.31 -1.50 -2.05
CA ARG A 28 5.87 -0.16 -1.97
C ARG A 28 5.55 0.45 -0.62
N ARG A 29 6.58 0.92 0.09
CA ARG A 29 6.43 1.61 1.36
C ARG A 29 5.85 3.01 1.16
N ILE A 30 4.96 3.43 2.04
CA ILE A 30 4.38 4.77 2.05
C ILE A 30 5.23 5.69 2.91
N GLY A 31 6.08 6.46 2.26
CA GLY A 31 6.99 7.41 2.92
C GLY A 31 7.79 6.78 4.06
N ASN A 32 7.86 7.48 5.20
CA ASN A 32 8.54 7.01 6.40
C ASN A 32 7.65 6.16 7.32
N THR A 33 6.40 5.89 6.91
CA THR A 33 5.47 5.09 7.71
C THR A 33 5.80 3.60 7.64
N ARG A 34 5.10 2.78 8.41
CA ARG A 34 5.16 1.31 8.31
C ARG A 34 4.02 0.74 7.46
N PHE A 35 3.36 1.59 6.67
CA PHE A 35 2.37 1.18 5.70
C PHE A 35 3.01 0.85 4.36
N TYR A 36 2.44 -0.15 3.69
CA TYR A 36 2.89 -0.64 2.39
C TYR A 36 1.69 -0.85 1.48
N LEU A 37 1.85 -0.47 0.22
CA LEU A 37 1.01 -0.96 -0.85
C LEU A 37 1.53 -2.33 -1.27
N VAL A 38 0.65 -3.32 -1.33
CA VAL A 38 0.99 -4.68 -1.74
C VAL A 38 0.03 -5.09 -2.84
N GLU A 39 0.54 -5.57 -3.98
CA GLU A 39 -0.30 -6.14 -5.03
C GLU A 39 -1.05 -7.35 -4.48
N THR A 40 -2.34 -7.43 -4.77
CA THR A 40 -3.21 -8.52 -4.35
C THR A 40 -3.56 -9.41 -5.54
N MET A 41 -4.16 -10.56 -5.26
CA MET A 41 -4.71 -11.43 -6.32
C MET A 41 -6.08 -10.97 -6.83
N VAL A 42 -6.57 -9.83 -6.33
CA VAL A 42 -7.86 -9.26 -6.75
C VAL A 42 -7.62 -8.34 -7.93
N ASP A 43 -8.27 -8.62 -9.03
CA ASP A 43 -8.17 -7.81 -10.24
C ASP A 43 -9.20 -6.67 -10.24
N SER A 44 -8.78 -5.53 -10.77
CA SER A 44 -9.68 -4.45 -11.14
C SER A 44 -10.54 -4.85 -12.34
N LYS A 45 -11.53 -4.04 -12.67
CA LYS A 45 -12.35 -4.21 -13.89
C LYS A 45 -11.52 -4.33 -15.17
N ASP A 46 -10.35 -3.70 -15.19
CA ASP A 46 -9.43 -3.71 -16.34
C ASP A 46 -8.42 -4.87 -16.31
N GLY A 47 -8.62 -5.86 -15.43
CA GLY A 47 -7.76 -7.04 -15.28
C GLY A 47 -6.36 -6.71 -14.71
N LYS A 48 -6.20 -5.57 -14.05
CA LYS A 48 -4.95 -5.22 -13.36
C LYS A 48 -5.06 -5.57 -11.88
N PRO A 49 -3.98 -6.10 -11.27
CA PRO A 49 -4.00 -6.37 -9.84
C PRO A 49 -4.24 -5.08 -9.04
N LEU A 50 -5.11 -5.18 -8.06
CA LEU A 50 -5.34 -4.10 -7.09
C LEU A 50 -4.24 -4.13 -6.05
N ALA A 51 -3.75 -2.95 -5.67
CA ALA A 51 -2.85 -2.83 -4.54
C ALA A 51 -3.63 -2.52 -3.27
N GLY A 52 -3.51 -3.39 -2.26
CA GLY A 52 -4.07 -3.18 -0.92
C GLY A 52 -3.10 -2.40 -0.04
N LEU A 53 -3.65 -1.66 0.93
CA LEU A 53 -2.86 -0.97 1.95
C LEU A 53 -2.72 -1.86 3.18
N TYR A 54 -1.48 -2.13 3.59
CA TYR A 54 -1.13 -3.00 4.72
C TYR A 54 -0.18 -2.32 5.69
N TYR A 55 -0.25 -2.70 6.95
CA TYR A 55 0.72 -2.31 7.97
C TYR A 55 1.70 -3.45 8.25
N LYS A 56 3.00 -3.11 8.43
CA LYS A 56 4.05 -4.07 8.78
C LYS A 56 4.53 -3.86 10.20
N PRO A 57 4.12 -4.71 11.17
CA PRO A 57 4.58 -4.64 12.55
C PRO A 57 6.08 -4.89 12.70
N ILE A 58 6.66 -4.54 13.85
CA ILE A 58 8.09 -4.77 14.14
C ILE A 58 8.36 -6.24 14.45
N ALA A 59 7.48 -6.85 15.27
CA ALA A 59 7.70 -8.20 15.80
C ALA A 59 7.30 -9.33 14.84
N VAL A 60 6.64 -9.02 13.71
CA VAL A 60 6.12 -10.02 12.78
C VAL A 60 6.86 -9.93 11.45
N SER A 61 7.41 -11.06 11.00
CA SER A 61 7.99 -11.19 9.67
C SER A 61 6.86 -11.39 8.66
N GLY A 62 6.36 -10.30 8.09
CA GLY A 62 5.30 -10.32 7.08
C GLY A 62 4.32 -9.17 7.24
N TYR A 63 3.40 -9.08 6.28
CA TYR A 63 2.28 -8.17 6.35
C TYR A 63 1.16 -8.83 7.17
N CYS A 64 0.53 -8.10 8.08
CA CYS A 64 -0.65 -8.61 8.78
C CYS A 64 -1.81 -8.74 7.78
N GLY A 65 -2.13 -9.97 7.39
CA GLY A 65 -3.14 -10.28 6.38
C GLY A 65 -4.57 -9.92 6.77
N GLU A 66 -4.85 -9.77 8.06
CA GLU A 66 -6.17 -9.36 8.56
C GLU A 66 -6.39 -7.84 8.54
N ASN A 67 -5.35 -7.05 8.28
CA ASN A 67 -5.41 -5.59 8.35
C ASN A 67 -5.32 -4.93 6.97
N THR A 68 -6.02 -5.48 5.97
CA THR A 68 -6.23 -4.78 4.70
C THR A 68 -7.08 -3.55 4.96
N LEU A 69 -6.49 -2.37 4.78
CA LEU A 69 -7.16 -1.09 4.96
C LEU A 69 -7.93 -0.66 3.71
N GLY A 70 -8.20 -1.60 2.81
CA GLY A 70 -8.88 -1.41 1.54
C GLY A 70 -7.93 -1.27 0.35
N PHE A 71 -8.50 -0.93 -0.79
CA PHE A 71 -7.77 -0.69 -2.04
C PHE A 71 -7.72 0.82 -2.27
N PRO A 72 -6.61 1.49 -1.91
CA PRO A 72 -6.53 2.93 -2.03
C PRO A 72 -6.47 3.36 -3.49
N LYS A 73 -7.20 4.40 -3.85
CA LYS A 73 -6.99 5.17 -5.06
C LYS A 73 -5.97 6.28 -4.83
N THR A 74 -6.03 6.88 -3.64
CA THR A 74 -5.12 7.94 -3.20
C THR A 74 -4.81 7.76 -1.73
N ILE A 75 -3.55 7.98 -1.37
CA ILE A 75 -3.07 7.91 0.01
C ILE A 75 -2.42 9.25 0.34
N TYR A 76 -2.77 9.79 1.50
CA TYR A 76 -2.13 10.94 2.11
C TYR A 76 -1.44 10.52 3.41
N TRP A 77 -0.30 11.11 3.73
CA TRP A 77 0.39 10.84 4.99
C TRP A 77 1.22 12.03 5.47
N ASN A 78 1.36 12.10 6.77
CA ASN A 78 2.32 12.93 7.48
C ASN A 78 2.89 12.16 8.68
N ASN A 79 3.50 12.85 9.63
CA ASN A 79 4.07 12.20 10.81
C ASN A 79 3.02 11.70 11.82
N GLN A 80 1.75 12.09 11.68
CA GLN A 80 0.69 11.79 12.64
C GLN A 80 -0.44 10.94 12.04
N TYR A 81 -0.74 11.12 10.75
CA TYR A 81 -1.89 10.48 10.10
C TYR A 81 -1.51 9.79 8.80
N VAL A 82 -2.22 8.68 8.53
CA VAL A 82 -2.36 8.09 7.18
C VAL A 82 -3.82 8.13 6.82
N ILE A 83 -4.13 8.62 5.63
CA ILE A 83 -5.48 8.68 5.08
C ILE A 83 -5.50 7.89 3.78
N SER A 84 -6.48 7.01 3.63
CA SER A 84 -6.71 6.24 2.42
C SER A 84 -8.09 6.55 1.85
N LYS A 85 -8.14 6.96 0.58
CA LYS A 85 -9.38 7.07 -0.19
C LYS A 85 -9.50 5.82 -1.04
N ASN A 86 -10.36 4.91 -0.63
CA ASN A 86 -10.51 3.58 -1.19
C ASN A 86 -11.58 3.53 -2.28
N TYR A 87 -11.41 2.61 -3.22
CA TYR A 87 -12.38 2.26 -4.25
C TYR A 87 -12.55 0.74 -4.31
N ASP A 88 -13.56 0.26 -5.02
CA ASP A 88 -13.89 -1.17 -5.11
C ASP A 88 -13.21 -1.89 -6.28
N GLY A 89 -12.40 -1.18 -7.07
CA GLY A 89 -11.75 -1.71 -8.28
C GLY A 89 -12.66 -1.83 -9.50
N LYS A 90 -13.97 -1.66 -9.33
CA LYS A 90 -14.97 -1.77 -10.42
C LYS A 90 -15.36 -0.43 -10.99
N SER A 91 -15.37 0.60 -10.15
CA SER A 91 -15.67 1.99 -10.50
C SER A 91 -14.50 2.88 -10.06
N PRO A 92 -14.22 3.99 -10.77
CA PRO A 92 -13.22 4.96 -10.33
C PRO A 92 -13.68 5.79 -9.11
N GLU A 93 -14.91 5.59 -8.65
CA GLU A 93 -15.47 6.34 -7.53
C GLU A 93 -14.88 5.89 -6.19
N ILE A 94 -14.72 6.85 -5.27
CA ILE A 94 -14.32 6.55 -3.89
C ILE A 94 -15.52 5.98 -3.16
N THR A 95 -15.34 4.81 -2.59
CA THR A 95 -16.38 4.10 -1.83
C THR A 95 -16.18 4.17 -0.31
N GLU A 96 -14.95 4.45 0.12
CA GLU A 96 -14.61 4.54 1.54
C GLU A 96 -13.44 5.50 1.78
N TYR A 97 -13.49 6.22 2.88
CA TYR A 97 -12.40 7.06 3.40
C TYR A 97 -11.95 6.49 4.73
N VAL A 98 -10.66 6.25 4.88
CA VAL A 98 -10.06 5.69 6.11
C VAL A 98 -9.05 6.67 6.66
N ILE A 99 -9.17 7.02 7.95
CA ILE A 99 -8.21 7.86 8.67
C ILE A 99 -7.60 7.04 9.80
N ILE A 100 -6.28 7.01 9.85
CA ILE A 100 -5.51 6.28 10.84
C ILE A 100 -4.61 7.27 11.55
N ASN A 101 -4.72 7.35 12.86
CA ASN A 101 -3.76 8.06 13.69
C ASN A 101 -2.59 7.12 14.02
N LEU A 102 -1.39 7.51 13.65
CA LEU A 102 -0.17 6.71 13.86
C LEU A 102 0.17 6.50 15.32
N ASP A 103 -0.22 7.44 16.20
CA ASP A 103 0.00 7.33 17.65
C ASP A 103 -0.87 6.25 18.29
N ASN A 104 -1.94 5.80 17.62
CA ASN A 104 -2.88 4.78 18.09
C ASN A 104 -2.56 3.39 17.54
N ILE A 105 -1.37 3.17 16.99
CA ILE A 105 -0.91 1.88 16.48
C ILE A 105 0.11 1.29 17.44
N ASP A 106 -0.12 0.05 17.88
CA ASP A 106 0.96 -0.72 18.53
C ASP A 106 1.97 -1.16 17.45
N PRO A 107 3.21 -0.64 17.47
CA PRO A 107 4.18 -0.93 16.43
C PRO A 107 4.65 -2.40 16.45
N ASN A 108 4.47 -3.13 17.56
CA ASN A 108 4.98 -4.49 17.71
C ASN A 108 4.06 -5.50 17.05
N ASN A 109 2.75 -5.43 17.31
CA ASN A 109 1.75 -6.36 16.79
C ASN A 109 0.89 -5.79 15.66
N GLY A 110 0.94 -4.47 15.44
CA GLY A 110 0.15 -3.79 14.41
C GLY A 110 -1.30 -3.56 14.79
N GLU A 111 -1.66 -3.74 16.06
CA GLU A 111 -3.00 -3.42 16.53
C GLU A 111 -3.25 -1.92 16.36
N MET A 112 -4.34 -1.59 15.66
CA MET A 112 -4.75 -0.21 15.38
C MET A 112 -5.99 0.10 16.18
N LYS A 113 -5.89 1.09 17.05
CA LYS A 113 -7.03 1.63 17.80
C LYS A 113 -7.59 2.84 17.06
N ASP A 114 -8.90 2.99 17.11
CA ASP A 114 -9.60 4.19 16.63
C ASP A 114 -9.41 4.49 15.11
N ILE A 115 -9.42 3.45 14.27
CA ILE A 115 -9.50 3.65 12.82
C ILE A 115 -10.87 4.26 12.51
N GLN A 116 -10.86 5.43 11.88
CA GLN A 116 -12.07 6.09 11.43
C GLN A 116 -12.37 5.72 9.98
N ARG A 117 -13.60 5.28 9.72
CA ARG A 117 -14.06 4.87 8.39
C ARG A 117 -15.34 5.60 8.02
N PHE A 118 -15.35 6.19 6.83
CA PHE A 118 -16.47 6.96 6.30
C PHE A 118 -16.83 6.45 4.91
N ARG A 119 -18.12 6.23 4.67
CA ARG A 119 -18.64 5.95 3.32
C ARG A 119 -19.21 7.21 2.66
N ASN A 120 -19.33 8.28 3.41
CA ASN A 120 -19.89 9.55 2.99
C ASN A 120 -18.80 10.62 3.03
N GLU A 121 -18.56 11.25 1.89
CA GLU A 121 -17.54 12.29 1.74
C GLU A 121 -17.77 13.50 2.66
N LYS A 122 -19.03 13.90 2.85
CA LYS A 122 -19.38 15.02 3.72
C LYS A 122 -19.03 14.75 5.19
N GLU A 123 -19.32 13.53 5.68
CA GLU A 123 -18.96 13.11 7.04
C GLU A 123 -17.45 13.07 7.22
N TYR A 124 -16.73 12.57 6.23
CA TYR A 124 -15.27 12.57 6.21
C TYR A 124 -14.69 13.99 6.36
N TYR A 125 -15.15 14.96 5.55
CA TYR A 125 -14.65 16.34 5.66
C TYR A 125 -15.10 17.06 6.94
N ILE A 126 -16.25 16.74 7.50
CA ILE A 126 -16.67 17.26 8.81
C ILE A 126 -15.70 16.78 9.89
N TYR A 127 -15.37 15.48 9.91
CA TYR A 127 -14.41 14.91 10.84
C TYR A 127 -13.03 15.53 10.68
N MET A 128 -12.51 15.62 9.45
CA MET A 128 -11.24 16.26 9.14
C MET A 128 -11.16 17.66 9.71
N LYS A 129 -12.21 18.46 9.52
CA LYS A 129 -12.30 19.83 10.06
C LYS A 129 -12.30 19.85 11.59
N GLN A 130 -13.05 18.96 12.25
CA GLN A 130 -13.09 18.85 13.71
C GLN A 130 -11.72 18.49 14.29
N MET A 131 -11.01 17.58 13.63
CA MET A 131 -9.68 17.14 14.05
C MET A 131 -8.56 18.05 13.57
N LYS A 132 -8.87 19.13 12.83
CA LYS A 132 -7.90 20.07 12.22
C LYS A 132 -6.88 19.36 11.31
N ILE A 133 -7.32 18.34 10.59
CA ILE A 133 -6.51 17.61 9.61
C ILE A 133 -6.74 18.25 8.24
N SER A 134 -5.66 18.48 7.48
CA SER A 134 -5.71 19.04 6.13
C SER A 134 -4.91 18.17 5.16
N GLU A 135 -5.56 17.70 4.10
CA GLU A 135 -4.87 16.94 3.03
C GLU A 135 -3.81 17.80 2.32
N ALA A 136 -4.01 19.12 2.26
CA ALA A 136 -3.07 20.04 1.62
C ALA A 136 -1.70 20.10 2.31
N ASP A 137 -1.66 19.75 3.61
CA ASP A 137 -0.45 19.75 4.42
C ASP A 137 0.20 18.34 4.51
N MET A 138 -0.26 17.39 3.69
CA MET A 138 0.20 16.01 3.70
C MET A 138 0.93 15.66 2.40
N ASN A 139 1.83 14.69 2.48
CA ASN A 139 2.37 14.04 1.29
C ASN A 139 1.26 13.21 0.65
N GLN A 140 1.35 13.01 -0.65
CA GLN A 140 0.35 12.26 -1.42
C GLN A 140 1.00 11.27 -2.38
N THR A 141 0.35 10.13 -2.56
CA THR A 141 0.65 9.16 -3.63
C THR A 141 -0.63 8.47 -4.10
N ASP A 142 -0.57 7.87 -5.28
CA ASP A 142 -1.60 6.97 -5.79
C ASP A 142 -1.28 5.50 -5.44
N ASN A 143 -2.11 4.58 -5.93
CA ASN A 143 -1.94 3.13 -5.75
C ASN A 143 -1.02 2.49 -6.81
N HIS A 144 -0.34 3.28 -7.63
CA HIS A 144 0.51 2.74 -8.68
C HIS A 144 1.83 2.23 -8.10
N ILE A 145 2.14 0.97 -8.34
CA ILE A 145 3.45 0.39 -8.10
C ILE A 145 4.18 0.36 -9.44
N ALA A 146 5.19 1.22 -9.57
CA ALA A 146 5.94 1.30 -10.81
C ALA A 146 6.71 0.01 -11.08
N TRP A 147 6.88 -0.36 -12.36
CA TRP A 147 7.50 -1.63 -12.72
C TRP A 147 8.94 -1.80 -12.19
N TRP A 148 9.69 -0.70 -12.03
CA TRP A 148 11.04 -0.76 -11.44
C TRP A 148 11.03 -0.97 -9.91
N GLU A 149 9.97 -0.55 -9.20
CA GLU A 149 9.76 -0.85 -7.78
C GLU A 149 9.51 -2.33 -7.55
N LYS A 150 9.16 -3.04 -8.63
CA LYS A 150 8.99 -4.50 -8.65
C LYS A 150 10.31 -5.26 -8.76
N LEU A 151 11.44 -4.58 -8.94
CA LEU A 151 12.77 -5.20 -9.10
C LEU A 151 13.61 -5.12 -7.82
N PHE A 152 13.20 -4.34 -6.82
CA PHE A 152 13.90 -4.09 -5.56
C PHE A 152 12.94 -4.20 -4.37
#